data_2e4c61a5128b356610165eeee369e877
#
_entry.id   2e4c61a5128b356610165eeee369e877
#
_cell.length_a   1.000
_cell.length_b   1.000
_cell.length_c   1.000
_cell.angle_alpha   90.00
_cell.angle_beta   90.00
_cell.angle_gamma   90.00
#
_symmetry.space_group_name_H-M   'P 1'
#
loop_
_entity.id
_entity.type
_entity.pdbx_description
1 polymer ?
#
loop_
_entity_poly.entity_id
_entity_poly.type
_entity_poly.pdbx_seq_one_letter_code
_entity_poly.pdbx_strand_id
1 'polypeptide(L)'
;FLATHQPYGQRLGIYAEHLLCFWFSHAPHTRLLAHNLPVMDENNKQTLGALDFVAELDEQIYHIELACKYYGDAAGVPERMCGLNQADCLTDKAAKLSKQLAWSAQAAGKEVLAHIGVEHIQSASIVRGIGFSTQTKFTAQPLNQYAWAGEYVCNWDEAKLLCGTQQNVYLLPRMSLLAPARVQTSQLTAWQELILLDKALVAVVEKRPDGYWHEIQRIMMRK
;
A
#
# COMPACT_ATOMS: atom_id res chain seq x y z
N PHE A 1 -9.57 -15.72 13.54
CA PHE A 1 -8.36 -15.46 12.74
C PHE A 1 -7.52 -14.33 13.32
N LEU A 2 -8.09 -13.14 13.55
CA LEU A 2 -7.35 -12.00 14.12
C LEU A 2 -6.95 -12.16 15.59
N ALA A 3 -7.66 -12.97 16.35
CA ALA A 3 -7.40 -13.18 17.78
C ALA A 3 -6.23 -14.14 18.09
N THR A 4 -5.80 -14.94 17.13
CA THR A 4 -4.74 -15.96 17.31
C THR A 4 -3.37 -15.55 16.79
N HIS A 5 -3.28 -14.40 16.10
CA HIS A 5 -2.02 -13.94 15.53
C HIS A 5 -1.40 -12.87 16.42
N GLN A 6 -0.14 -13.07 16.76
CA GLN A 6 0.68 -12.06 17.44
C GLN A 6 0.68 -10.74 16.62
N PRO A 7 0.81 -9.57 17.27
CA PRO A 7 0.84 -8.30 16.55
C PRO A 7 1.92 -8.40 15.46
N TYR A 8 1.47 -8.34 14.22
CA TYR A 8 2.31 -8.38 13.05
C TYR A 8 3.39 -7.34 13.20
N GLY A 9 4.65 -7.79 13.18
CA GLY A 9 5.78 -6.89 13.29
C GLY A 9 5.57 -5.68 12.37
N GLN A 10 6.13 -4.54 12.69
CA GLN A 10 5.88 -3.19 12.18
C GLN A 10 5.89 -2.98 10.64
N ARG A 11 5.66 -4.03 9.85
CA ARG A 11 5.68 -4.01 8.38
C ARG A 11 4.27 -4.05 7.82
N LEU A 12 3.82 -2.90 7.34
CA LEU A 12 2.50 -2.74 6.73
C LEU A 12 2.23 -3.72 5.57
N GLY A 13 3.23 -4.01 4.74
CA GLY A 13 3.13 -4.97 3.63
C GLY A 13 2.70 -6.36 4.12
N ILE A 14 3.38 -6.88 5.13
CA ILE A 14 3.05 -8.19 5.71
C ILE A 14 1.62 -8.22 6.27
N TYR A 15 1.20 -7.15 6.92
CA TYR A 15 -0.19 -7.04 7.42
C TYR A 15 -1.20 -7.07 6.27
N ALA A 16 -0.93 -6.35 5.19
CA ALA A 16 -1.79 -6.34 4.00
C ALA A 16 -1.82 -7.71 3.30
N GLU A 17 -0.68 -8.41 3.20
CA GLU A 17 -0.61 -9.78 2.68
C GLU A 17 -1.50 -10.73 3.49
N HIS A 18 -1.46 -10.66 4.82
CA HIS A 18 -2.31 -11.48 5.67
C HIS A 18 -3.81 -11.18 5.51
N LEU A 19 -4.18 -9.90 5.34
CA LEU A 19 -5.57 -9.52 5.06
C LEU A 19 -6.06 -10.09 3.73
N LEU A 20 -5.24 -10.04 2.67
CA LEU A 20 -5.58 -10.62 1.38
C LEU A 20 -5.60 -12.15 1.43
N CYS A 21 -4.65 -12.77 2.12
CA CYS A 21 -4.63 -14.21 2.35
C CYS A 21 -5.93 -14.68 3.01
N PHE A 22 -6.39 -13.96 4.04
CA PHE A 22 -7.68 -14.22 4.69
C PHE A 22 -8.84 -14.06 3.71
N TRP A 23 -8.85 -12.99 2.93
CA TRP A 23 -9.93 -12.72 1.99
C TRP A 23 -10.01 -13.79 0.90
N PHE A 24 -8.90 -14.12 0.24
CA PHE A 24 -8.85 -15.16 -0.79
C PHE A 24 -9.23 -16.56 -0.27
N SER A 25 -9.02 -16.81 1.02
CA SER A 25 -9.34 -18.09 1.64
C SER A 25 -10.80 -18.22 2.09
N HIS A 26 -11.55 -17.12 2.24
CA HIS A 26 -12.88 -17.13 2.87
C HIS A 26 -13.99 -16.49 2.04
N ALA A 27 -13.68 -15.65 1.07
CA ALA A 27 -14.71 -15.05 0.23
C ALA A 27 -15.29 -16.10 -0.74
N PRO A 28 -16.62 -16.12 -0.96
CA PRO A 28 -17.30 -17.22 -1.66
C PRO A 28 -16.92 -17.36 -3.14
N HIS A 29 -16.41 -16.30 -3.76
CA HIS A 29 -16.03 -16.25 -5.17
C HIS A 29 -14.51 -16.33 -5.37
N THR A 30 -13.76 -16.71 -4.32
CA THR A 30 -12.31 -16.79 -4.35
C THR A 30 -11.79 -18.10 -3.81
N ARG A 31 -10.63 -18.52 -4.26
CA ARG A 31 -9.89 -19.67 -3.72
C ARG A 31 -8.40 -19.39 -3.75
N LEU A 32 -7.76 -19.36 -2.58
CA LEU A 32 -6.31 -19.26 -2.50
C LEU A 32 -5.68 -20.61 -2.89
N LEU A 33 -4.85 -20.62 -3.92
CA LEU A 33 -4.12 -21.80 -4.40
C LEU A 33 -2.72 -21.86 -3.81
N ALA A 34 -2.02 -20.72 -3.75
CA ALA A 34 -0.72 -20.60 -3.10
C ALA A 34 -0.46 -19.18 -2.59
N HIS A 35 0.38 -19.06 -1.55
CA HIS A 35 0.84 -17.82 -0.99
C HIS A 35 2.35 -17.86 -0.79
N ASN A 36 3.07 -16.80 -1.19
CA ASN A 36 4.53 -16.73 -1.19
C ASN A 36 5.19 -17.95 -1.88
N LEU A 37 4.70 -18.29 -3.06
CA LEU A 37 5.17 -19.47 -3.80
C LEU A 37 6.57 -19.17 -4.37
N PRO A 38 7.64 -19.86 -3.90
CA PRO A 38 9.00 -19.59 -4.33
C PRO A 38 9.21 -20.02 -5.78
N VAL A 39 9.84 -19.14 -6.57
CA VAL A 39 10.30 -19.42 -7.93
C VAL A 39 11.80 -19.73 -7.85
N MET A 40 12.17 -20.95 -8.22
CA MET A 40 13.53 -21.46 -8.12
C MET A 40 14.19 -21.51 -9.50
N ASP A 41 15.50 -21.21 -9.54
CA ASP A 41 16.35 -21.62 -10.66
C ASP A 41 16.83 -23.05 -10.41
N GLU A 42 16.34 -24.00 -11.19
CA GLU A 42 16.69 -25.41 -11.02
C GLU A 42 18.17 -25.71 -11.23
N ASN A 43 18.83 -24.98 -12.13
CA ASN A 43 20.24 -25.21 -12.43
C ASN A 43 21.13 -24.84 -11.25
N ASN A 44 20.80 -23.76 -10.54
CA ASN A 44 21.60 -23.18 -9.47
C ASN A 44 21.02 -23.46 -8.08
N LYS A 45 19.83 -24.04 -7.95
CA LYS A 45 19.05 -24.19 -6.73
C LYS A 45 18.90 -22.86 -5.96
N GLN A 46 18.85 -21.75 -6.70
CA GLN A 46 18.75 -20.41 -6.15
C GLN A 46 17.32 -19.91 -6.26
N THR A 47 16.80 -19.31 -5.19
CA THR A 47 15.50 -18.63 -5.24
C THR A 47 15.63 -17.32 -6.02
N LEU A 48 14.90 -17.24 -7.13
CA LEU A 48 14.81 -16.05 -7.99
C LEU A 48 13.87 -15.01 -7.36
N GLY A 49 12.83 -15.46 -6.69
CA GLY A 49 11.81 -14.66 -6.04
C GLY A 49 10.65 -15.51 -5.55
N ALA A 50 9.49 -14.90 -5.35
CA ALA A 50 8.26 -15.62 -5.04
C ALA A 50 7.08 -14.93 -5.72
N LEU A 51 6.04 -15.70 -6.04
CA LEU A 51 4.73 -15.17 -6.42
C LEU A 51 3.97 -14.86 -5.12
N ASP A 52 3.56 -13.62 -4.91
CA ASP A 52 2.90 -13.23 -3.66
C ASP A 52 1.63 -14.06 -3.45
N PHE A 53 0.77 -14.15 -4.47
CA PHE A 53 -0.44 -14.98 -4.43
C PHE A 53 -0.68 -15.69 -5.76
N VAL A 54 -1.14 -16.91 -5.70
CA VAL A 54 -1.84 -17.60 -6.78
C VAL A 54 -3.25 -17.85 -6.28
N ALA A 55 -4.24 -17.20 -6.89
CA ALA A 55 -5.63 -17.26 -6.44
C ALA A 55 -6.59 -17.35 -7.62
N GLU A 56 -7.68 -18.08 -7.43
CA GLU A 56 -8.81 -18.11 -8.33
C GLU A 56 -9.82 -17.05 -7.88
N LEU A 57 -10.28 -16.25 -8.83
CA LEU A 57 -11.28 -15.21 -8.66
C LEU A 57 -12.30 -15.37 -9.79
N ASP A 58 -13.57 -15.62 -9.47
CA ASP A 58 -14.62 -15.81 -10.45
C ASP A 58 -14.22 -16.79 -11.56
N GLU A 59 -13.73 -17.98 -11.19
CA GLU A 59 -13.30 -19.07 -12.08
C GLU A 59 -12.03 -18.80 -12.92
N GLN A 60 -11.41 -17.62 -12.76
CA GLN A 60 -10.16 -17.26 -13.41
C GLN A 60 -8.99 -17.30 -12.44
N ILE A 61 -7.89 -17.94 -12.81
CA ILE A 61 -6.68 -18.01 -11.98
C ILE A 61 -5.75 -16.82 -12.27
N TYR A 62 -5.29 -16.18 -11.19
CA TYR A 62 -4.39 -15.04 -11.22
C TYR A 62 -3.13 -15.27 -10.41
N HIS A 63 -1.99 -14.87 -10.96
CA HIS A 63 -0.81 -14.50 -10.21
C HIS A 63 -0.97 -13.03 -9.79
N ILE A 64 -1.03 -12.77 -8.48
CA ILE A 64 -1.28 -11.44 -7.95
C ILE A 64 -0.09 -10.98 -7.11
N GLU A 65 0.49 -9.84 -7.48
CA GLU A 65 1.53 -9.15 -6.71
C GLU A 65 0.93 -8.01 -5.89
N LEU A 66 1.30 -7.93 -4.62
CA LEU A 66 0.82 -6.90 -3.70
C LEU A 66 1.86 -5.80 -3.47
N ALA A 67 1.42 -4.56 -3.52
CA ALA A 67 2.22 -3.41 -3.09
C ALA A 67 1.40 -2.48 -2.19
N CYS A 68 1.95 -2.16 -1.01
CA CYS A 68 1.41 -1.16 -0.10
C CYS A 68 2.39 0.01 -0.04
N LYS A 69 2.06 1.13 -0.67
CA LYS A 69 3.00 2.23 -0.87
C LYS A 69 2.33 3.60 -0.71
N TYR A 70 3.12 4.53 -0.18
CA TYR A 70 2.74 5.92 0.09
C TYR A 70 3.88 6.81 -0.39
N TYR A 71 3.69 7.47 -1.52
CA TYR A 71 4.70 8.28 -2.19
C TYR A 71 4.26 9.71 -2.35
N GLY A 72 5.18 10.66 -2.16
CA GLY A 72 4.87 12.07 -2.33
C GLY A 72 5.98 12.85 -3.03
N ASP A 73 5.56 13.86 -3.79
CA ASP A 73 6.38 14.91 -4.37
C ASP A 73 5.54 16.18 -4.54
N ALA A 74 6.11 17.35 -4.31
CA ALA A 74 5.41 18.63 -4.40
C ALA A 74 4.81 18.87 -5.80
N ALA A 75 5.54 18.56 -6.86
CA ALA A 75 5.08 18.73 -8.23
C ALA A 75 4.35 17.50 -8.80
N GLY A 76 4.31 16.38 -8.07
CA GLY A 76 3.70 15.13 -8.52
C GLY A 76 4.47 14.44 -9.65
N VAL A 77 5.77 14.69 -9.78
CA VAL A 77 6.62 14.10 -10.82
C VAL A 77 6.95 12.65 -10.43
N PRO A 78 6.58 11.64 -11.23
CA PRO A 78 6.74 10.22 -10.87
C PRO A 78 8.16 9.83 -10.47
N GLU A 79 9.18 10.39 -11.12
CA GLU A 79 10.60 10.12 -10.87
C GLU A 79 11.07 10.63 -9.51
N ARG A 80 10.34 11.58 -8.91
CA ARG A 80 10.62 12.18 -7.59
C ARG A 80 9.69 11.69 -6.49
N MET A 81 8.63 10.96 -6.86
CA MET A 81 7.68 10.41 -5.91
C MET A 81 8.34 9.33 -5.05
N CYS A 82 8.68 9.68 -3.82
CA CYS A 82 9.31 8.78 -2.86
C CYS A 82 8.51 8.71 -1.55
N GLY A 83 8.75 7.64 -0.79
CA GLY A 83 8.20 7.48 0.55
C GLY A 83 8.81 8.45 1.56
N LEU A 84 8.26 8.50 2.78
CA LEU A 84 8.73 9.38 3.85
C LEU A 84 10.24 9.28 4.12
N ASN A 85 10.84 8.10 3.91
CA ASN A 85 12.26 7.87 4.16
C ASN A 85 13.14 8.12 2.93
N GLN A 86 12.56 8.49 1.79
CA GLN A 86 13.24 8.73 0.50
C GLN A 86 14.02 7.53 -0.08
N ALA A 87 14.07 6.40 0.62
CA ALA A 87 14.80 5.21 0.20
C ALA A 87 14.00 4.29 -0.74
N ASP A 88 12.73 4.59 -0.97
CA ASP A 88 11.79 3.77 -1.75
C ASP A 88 10.98 4.71 -2.63
N CYS A 89 11.18 4.61 -3.93
CA CYS A 89 10.58 5.52 -4.91
C CYS A 89 9.64 4.77 -5.87
N LEU A 90 8.70 5.51 -6.46
CA LEU A 90 7.65 4.97 -7.32
C LEU A 90 8.23 4.24 -8.54
N THR A 91 9.20 4.83 -9.21
CA THR A 91 9.81 4.27 -10.43
C THR A 91 10.49 2.92 -10.15
N ASP A 92 11.23 2.82 -9.05
CA ASP A 92 11.90 1.57 -8.65
C ASP A 92 10.88 0.49 -8.31
N LYS A 93 9.81 0.87 -7.59
CA LYS A 93 8.74 -0.08 -7.26
C LYS A 93 7.98 -0.52 -8.50
N ALA A 94 7.69 0.37 -9.45
CA ALA A 94 7.03 0.03 -10.70
C ALA A 94 7.87 -0.95 -11.54
N ALA A 95 9.17 -0.68 -11.68
CA ALA A 95 10.10 -1.56 -12.39
C ALA A 95 10.21 -2.94 -11.72
N LYS A 96 10.29 -2.98 -10.39
CA LYS A 96 10.30 -4.25 -9.63
C LYS A 96 9.00 -5.03 -9.83
N LEU A 97 7.85 -4.36 -9.71
CA LEU A 97 6.54 -4.98 -9.88
C LEU A 97 6.37 -5.59 -11.27
N SER A 98 6.80 -4.87 -12.32
CA SER A 98 6.78 -5.38 -13.70
C SER A 98 7.61 -6.66 -13.86
N LYS A 99 8.78 -6.75 -13.23
CA LYS A 99 9.61 -7.96 -13.24
C LYS A 99 8.93 -9.10 -12.50
N GLN A 100 8.32 -8.83 -11.35
CA GLN A 100 7.62 -9.82 -10.54
C GLN A 100 6.43 -10.40 -11.31
N LEU A 101 5.61 -9.54 -11.92
CA LEU A 101 4.46 -9.96 -12.74
C LEU A 101 4.86 -10.85 -13.93
N ALA A 102 6.07 -10.67 -14.48
CA ALA A 102 6.57 -11.49 -15.58
C ALA A 102 6.97 -12.90 -15.16
N TRP A 103 7.19 -13.19 -13.87
CA TRP A 103 7.68 -14.51 -13.43
C TRP A 103 6.75 -15.65 -13.79
N SER A 104 5.43 -15.50 -13.66
CA SER A 104 4.46 -16.53 -14.02
C SER A 104 4.47 -16.91 -15.50
N ALA A 105 5.00 -16.06 -16.38
CA ALA A 105 5.17 -16.33 -17.81
C ALA A 105 6.54 -16.96 -18.16
N GLN A 106 7.52 -16.88 -17.27
CA GLN A 106 8.86 -17.45 -17.46
C GLN A 106 8.88 -18.97 -17.19
N ALA A 107 9.90 -19.66 -17.69
CA ALA A 107 10.02 -21.13 -17.57
C ALA A 107 9.95 -21.59 -16.11
N ALA A 108 10.78 -21.00 -15.22
CA ALA A 108 10.80 -21.35 -13.79
C ALA A 108 9.46 -21.11 -13.08
N GLY A 109 8.76 -20.03 -13.43
CA GLY A 109 7.44 -19.73 -12.87
C GLY A 109 6.36 -20.70 -13.37
N LYS A 110 6.37 -21.04 -14.66
CA LYS A 110 5.46 -22.04 -15.24
C LYS A 110 5.63 -23.41 -14.61
N GLU A 111 6.87 -23.80 -14.36
CA GLU A 111 7.19 -25.05 -13.71
C GLU A 111 6.63 -25.15 -12.30
N VAL A 112 6.86 -24.12 -11.48
CA VAL A 112 6.32 -24.04 -10.12
C VAL A 112 4.79 -24.05 -10.13
N LEU A 113 4.15 -23.35 -11.09
CA LEU A 113 2.70 -23.35 -11.27
C LEU A 113 2.17 -24.71 -11.67
N ALA A 114 2.85 -25.44 -12.57
CA ALA A 114 2.47 -26.79 -12.97
C ALA A 114 2.48 -27.77 -11.78
N HIS A 115 3.42 -27.65 -10.84
CA HIS A 115 3.45 -28.47 -9.63
C HIS A 115 2.22 -28.31 -8.73
N ILE A 116 1.52 -27.16 -8.81
CA ILE A 116 0.25 -26.92 -8.09
C ILE A 116 -0.98 -27.08 -8.99
N GLY A 117 -0.81 -27.66 -10.20
CA GLY A 117 -1.90 -27.93 -11.12
C GLY A 117 -2.43 -26.73 -11.89
N VAL A 118 -1.64 -25.65 -12.04
CA VAL A 118 -2.02 -24.42 -12.74
C VAL A 118 -1.32 -24.35 -14.10
N GLU A 119 -2.09 -24.49 -15.18
CA GLU A 119 -1.59 -24.40 -16.56
C GLU A 119 -1.81 -23.02 -17.19
N HIS A 120 -2.93 -22.38 -16.84
CA HIS A 120 -3.30 -21.07 -17.37
C HIS A 120 -3.46 -20.07 -16.24
N ILE A 121 -2.78 -18.94 -16.35
CA ILE A 121 -2.76 -17.91 -15.33
C ILE A 121 -2.67 -16.52 -15.96
N GLN A 122 -3.41 -15.56 -15.41
CA GLN A 122 -3.25 -14.15 -15.72
C GLN A 122 -2.41 -13.48 -14.63
N SER A 123 -1.66 -12.43 -14.99
CA SER A 123 -0.92 -11.65 -14.01
C SER A 123 -1.65 -10.37 -13.68
N ALA A 124 -1.76 -10.06 -12.40
CA ALA A 124 -2.40 -8.86 -11.89
C ALA A 124 -1.62 -8.26 -10.71
N SER A 125 -1.84 -7.01 -10.40
CA SER A 125 -1.30 -6.39 -9.20
C SER A 125 -2.38 -5.70 -8.38
N ILE A 126 -2.26 -5.79 -7.08
CA ILE A 126 -3.02 -4.99 -6.13
C ILE A 126 -2.07 -3.95 -5.54
N VAL A 127 -2.26 -2.69 -5.95
CA VAL A 127 -1.50 -1.58 -5.38
C VAL A 127 -2.40 -0.85 -4.39
N ARG A 128 -2.15 -1.07 -3.11
CA ARG A 128 -2.81 -0.35 -2.03
C ARG A 128 -1.89 0.76 -1.55
N GLY A 129 -2.26 2.01 -1.82
CA GLY A 129 -1.43 3.14 -1.47
C GLY A 129 -2.09 4.47 -1.78
N ILE A 130 -1.37 5.53 -1.46
CA ILE A 130 -1.79 6.90 -1.76
C ILE A 130 -0.59 7.65 -2.33
N GLY A 131 -0.82 8.39 -3.41
CA GLY A 131 0.08 9.40 -3.93
C GLY A 131 -0.27 10.76 -3.33
N PHE A 132 0.74 11.53 -2.99
CA PHE A 132 0.63 12.85 -2.38
C PHE A 132 1.28 13.89 -3.30
N SER A 133 0.52 14.93 -3.67
CA SER A 133 1.03 16.03 -4.49
C SER A 133 0.21 17.29 -4.26
N THR A 134 0.82 18.46 -4.40
CA THR A 134 0.14 19.76 -4.34
C THR A 134 -0.42 20.19 -5.70
N GLN A 135 0.11 19.71 -6.81
CA GLN A 135 -0.17 20.31 -8.11
C GLN A 135 -0.82 19.38 -9.13
N THR A 136 -0.32 18.17 -9.28
CA THR A 136 -0.76 17.31 -10.37
C THR A 136 -0.98 15.88 -9.90
N LYS A 137 -2.17 15.36 -10.17
CA LYS A 137 -2.48 13.95 -9.92
C LYS A 137 -2.15 13.16 -11.18
N PHE A 138 -0.98 12.58 -11.23
CA PHE A 138 -0.54 11.74 -12.34
C PHE A 138 -1.16 10.35 -12.27
N THR A 139 -1.54 9.82 -13.43
CA THR A 139 -1.81 8.40 -13.60
C THR A 139 -0.65 7.78 -14.37
N ALA A 140 0.29 7.17 -13.66
CA ALA A 140 1.32 6.35 -14.29
C ALA A 140 0.90 4.87 -14.18
N GLN A 141 0.78 4.20 -15.32
CA GLN A 141 0.57 2.75 -15.29
C GLN A 141 1.75 2.07 -14.55
N PRO A 142 1.52 1.05 -13.73
CA PRO A 142 0.25 0.34 -13.50
C PRO A 142 -0.67 0.93 -12.41
N LEU A 143 -0.46 2.17 -11.99
CA LEU A 143 -1.18 2.77 -10.88
C LEU A 143 -2.56 3.30 -11.30
N ASN A 144 -3.55 3.04 -10.45
CA ASN A 144 -4.90 3.56 -10.63
C ASN A 144 -4.94 5.07 -10.31
N GLN A 145 -5.68 5.84 -11.11
CA GLN A 145 -5.88 7.29 -10.89
C GLN A 145 -6.40 7.64 -9.49
N TYR A 146 -7.20 6.75 -8.88
CA TYR A 146 -7.76 6.96 -7.54
C TYR A 146 -6.73 6.76 -6.40
N ALA A 147 -5.52 6.30 -6.70
CA ALA A 147 -4.44 6.23 -5.72
C ALA A 147 -3.87 7.61 -5.33
N TRP A 148 -4.12 8.63 -6.14
CA TRP A 148 -3.59 9.99 -5.95
C TRP A 148 -4.58 10.86 -5.17
N ALA A 149 -4.70 10.64 -3.88
CA ALA A 149 -5.72 11.28 -3.05
C ALA A 149 -5.17 12.09 -1.87
N GLY A 150 -3.85 12.13 -1.69
CA GLY A 150 -3.21 12.88 -0.60
C GLY A 150 -2.62 14.21 -1.05
N GLU A 151 -2.43 15.11 -0.11
CA GLU A 151 -1.73 16.39 -0.30
C GLU A 151 -0.28 16.28 0.19
N TYR A 152 0.65 16.91 -0.53
CA TYR A 152 2.05 16.98 -0.14
C TYR A 152 2.42 18.40 0.29
N VAL A 153 3.16 18.53 1.37
CA VAL A 153 3.67 19.81 1.84
C VAL A 153 5.11 19.69 2.30
N CYS A 154 5.86 20.80 2.22
CA CYS A 154 7.26 20.88 2.63
C CYS A 154 7.45 21.37 4.07
N ASN A 155 6.41 21.92 4.68
CA ASN A 155 6.45 22.42 6.06
C ASN A 155 5.07 22.38 6.73
N TRP A 156 5.05 22.59 8.05
CA TRP A 156 3.82 22.53 8.84
C TRP A 156 2.93 23.76 8.69
N ASP A 157 3.45 24.90 8.25
CA ASP A 157 2.63 26.10 8.01
C ASP A 157 1.77 25.89 6.74
N GLU A 158 2.32 25.29 5.69
CA GLU A 158 1.55 24.86 4.54
C GLU A 158 0.47 23.83 4.94
N ALA A 159 0.80 22.85 5.79
CA ALA A 159 -0.18 21.88 6.28
C ALA A 159 -1.33 22.56 7.01
N LYS A 160 -1.06 23.53 7.87
CA LYS A 160 -2.10 24.32 8.57
C LYS A 160 -2.99 25.10 7.60
N LEU A 161 -2.40 25.70 6.57
CA LEU A 161 -3.16 26.41 5.54
C LEU A 161 -4.11 25.48 4.77
N LEU A 162 -3.65 24.27 4.43
CA LEU A 162 -4.50 23.26 3.77
C LEU A 162 -5.66 22.80 4.66
N CYS A 163 -5.45 22.70 5.96
CA CYS A 163 -6.50 22.34 6.91
C CYS A 163 -7.59 23.42 7.05
N GLY A 164 -7.31 24.68 6.70
CA GLY A 164 -8.26 25.80 6.81
C GLY A 164 -8.83 25.93 8.22
N THR A 165 -10.15 25.89 8.34
CA THR A 165 -10.87 25.90 9.63
C THR A 165 -10.85 24.56 10.34
N GLN A 166 -10.57 23.46 9.63
CA GLN A 166 -10.48 22.10 10.17
C GLN A 166 -9.08 21.86 10.71
N GLN A 167 -8.83 22.29 11.96
CA GLN A 167 -7.50 22.18 12.56
C GLN A 167 -7.27 20.91 13.39
N ASN A 168 -8.19 19.95 13.32
CA ASN A 168 -8.06 18.72 14.06
C ASN A 168 -7.33 17.68 13.19
N VAL A 169 -6.24 17.20 13.72
CA VAL A 169 -5.35 16.28 13.01
C VAL A 169 -5.00 15.08 13.85
N TYR A 170 -4.70 13.98 13.16
CA TYR A 170 -4.26 12.74 13.75
C TYR A 170 -2.97 12.29 13.08
N LEU A 171 -1.90 12.12 13.85
CA LEU A 171 -0.66 11.52 13.36
C LEU A 171 -0.90 10.04 13.05
N LEU A 172 -0.80 9.69 11.78
CA LEU A 172 -1.11 8.34 11.32
C LEU A 172 0.00 7.35 11.71
N PRO A 173 -0.27 6.40 12.61
CA PRO A 173 0.64 5.28 12.80
C PRO A 173 0.74 4.45 11.54
N ARG A 174 1.92 3.89 11.29
CA ARG A 174 2.19 3.11 10.06
C ARG A 174 1.15 2.02 9.79
N MET A 175 0.69 1.33 10.82
CA MET A 175 -0.28 0.25 10.69
C MET A 175 -1.70 0.73 10.39
N SER A 176 -2.00 2.00 10.60
CA SER A 176 -3.31 2.60 10.31
C SER A 176 -3.44 3.14 8.88
N LEU A 177 -2.42 2.97 8.04
CA LEU A 177 -2.41 3.58 6.70
C LEU A 177 -3.36 2.91 5.70
N LEU A 178 -3.78 1.65 5.93
CA LEU A 178 -4.61 0.89 4.99
C LEU A 178 -6.07 1.33 4.92
N ALA A 179 -6.56 2.01 5.96
CA ALA A 179 -7.93 2.49 6.03
C ALA A 179 -7.98 3.98 6.40
N PRO A 180 -9.06 4.69 6.09
CA PRO A 180 -9.30 6.02 6.62
C PRO A 180 -9.31 6.01 8.15
N ALA A 181 -8.72 7.04 8.76
CA ALA A 181 -8.70 7.14 10.20
C ALA A 181 -10.10 7.39 10.78
N ARG A 182 -10.42 6.67 11.86
CA ARG A 182 -11.59 6.89 12.70
C ARG A 182 -11.13 6.83 14.15
N VAL A 183 -11.08 7.98 14.82
CA VAL A 183 -10.38 8.12 16.10
C VAL A 183 -11.25 8.84 17.15
N GLN A 184 -10.90 8.65 18.42
CA GLN A 184 -11.50 9.36 19.54
C GLN A 184 -10.82 10.71 19.75
N THR A 185 -11.47 11.64 20.47
CA THR A 185 -10.91 12.96 20.78
C THR A 185 -9.56 12.87 21.51
N SER A 186 -9.37 11.89 22.37
CA SER A 186 -8.12 11.65 23.10
C SER A 186 -6.94 11.22 22.23
N GLN A 187 -7.20 10.83 20.97
CA GLN A 187 -6.17 10.39 20.01
C GLN A 187 -5.74 11.51 19.06
N LEU A 188 -6.41 12.67 19.10
CA LEU A 188 -6.02 13.80 18.27
C LEU A 188 -4.61 14.27 18.64
N THR A 189 -3.86 14.69 17.63
CA THR A 189 -2.49 15.15 17.81
C THR A 189 -2.45 16.66 17.85
N ALA A 190 -1.76 17.22 18.84
CA ALA A 190 -1.58 18.65 18.94
C ALA A 190 -0.59 19.16 17.88
N TRP A 191 -0.85 20.34 17.30
CA TRP A 191 0.06 20.96 16.34
C TRP A 191 1.46 21.19 16.88
N GLN A 192 1.58 21.48 18.18
CA GLN A 192 2.86 21.65 18.88
C GLN A 192 3.74 20.40 18.84
N GLU A 193 3.13 19.22 18.81
CA GLU A 193 3.84 17.95 18.68
C GLU A 193 4.28 17.71 17.23
N LEU A 194 3.42 18.05 16.26
CA LEU A 194 3.70 17.85 14.83
C LEU A 194 4.86 18.72 14.35
N ILE A 195 4.94 19.99 14.77
CA ILE A 195 5.98 20.93 14.31
C ILE A 195 7.40 20.48 14.65
N LEU A 196 7.55 19.58 15.62
CA LEU A 196 8.83 18.97 16.00
C LEU A 196 9.28 17.86 15.04
N LEU A 197 8.39 17.40 14.15
CA LEU A 197 8.68 16.33 13.20
C LEU A 197 9.18 16.90 11.87
N ASP A 198 10.22 16.27 11.31
CA ASP A 198 10.73 16.60 9.96
C ASP A 198 9.96 15.90 8.85
N LYS A 199 9.19 14.91 9.20
CA LYS A 199 8.36 14.14 8.26
C LYS A 199 7.24 13.40 8.99
N ALA A 200 6.04 13.42 8.42
CA ALA A 200 4.91 12.66 8.94
C ALA A 200 3.83 12.42 7.87
N LEU A 201 2.98 11.44 8.13
CA LEU A 201 1.67 11.29 7.51
C LEU A 201 0.61 11.65 8.55
N VAL A 202 -0.27 12.58 8.20
CA VAL A 202 -1.35 13.00 9.09
C VAL A 202 -2.69 12.91 8.37
N ALA A 203 -3.74 12.59 9.13
CA ALA A 203 -5.11 12.72 8.71
C ALA A 203 -5.69 14.02 9.25
N VAL A 204 -6.29 14.84 8.39
CA VAL A 204 -7.21 15.91 8.80
C VAL A 204 -8.54 15.27 9.09
N VAL A 205 -9.11 15.52 10.24
CA VAL A 205 -10.29 14.80 10.71
C VAL A 205 -11.42 15.75 11.11
N GLU A 206 -12.65 15.30 10.86
CA GLU A 206 -13.87 16.00 11.21
C GLU A 206 -14.72 15.15 12.15
N LYS A 207 -15.34 15.79 13.14
CA LYS A 207 -16.23 15.10 14.09
C LYS A 207 -17.55 14.72 13.40
N ARG A 208 -17.93 13.45 13.53
CA ARG A 208 -19.18 12.92 12.98
C ARG A 208 -20.25 12.68 14.08
N PRO A 209 -21.51 12.50 13.71
CA PRO A 209 -22.60 12.26 14.65
C PRO A 209 -22.42 11.01 15.52
N ASP A 210 -21.61 10.04 15.09
CA ASP A 210 -21.27 8.83 15.84
C ASP A 210 -20.30 9.10 17.02
N GLY A 211 -19.91 10.37 17.21
CA GLY A 211 -19.02 10.82 18.29
C GLY A 211 -17.53 10.67 17.99
N TYR A 212 -17.17 10.04 16.87
CA TYR A 212 -15.78 9.88 16.43
C TYR A 212 -15.34 10.98 15.45
N TRP A 213 -14.03 11.10 15.32
CA TRP A 213 -13.37 11.94 14.31
C TRP A 213 -13.01 11.07 13.12
N HIS A 214 -13.50 11.43 11.92
CA HIS A 214 -13.28 10.71 10.69
C HIS A 214 -12.36 11.47 9.76
N GLU A 215 -11.45 10.76 9.11
CA GLU A 215 -10.56 11.32 8.09
C GLU A 215 -11.34 11.91 6.93
N ILE A 216 -11.02 13.15 6.57
CA ILE A 216 -11.55 13.86 5.40
C ILE A 216 -10.46 14.16 4.38
N GLN A 217 -9.20 14.20 4.81
CA GLN A 217 -8.04 14.47 3.96
C GLN A 217 -6.80 13.84 4.56
N ARG A 218 -5.83 13.50 3.73
CA ARG A 218 -4.55 12.96 4.17
C ARG A 218 -3.41 13.82 3.65
N ILE A 219 -2.44 14.12 4.50
CA ILE A 219 -1.29 14.99 4.19
C ILE A 219 0.00 14.24 4.47
N MET A 220 0.91 14.28 3.51
CA MET A 220 2.32 13.93 3.70
C MET A 220 3.13 15.21 3.86
N MET A 221 3.71 15.38 5.04
CA MET A 221 4.70 16.44 5.27
C MET A 221 6.10 15.83 5.27
N ARG A 222 7.01 16.47 4.52
CA ARG A 222 8.43 16.09 4.48
C ARG A 222 9.25 17.33 4.14
N LYS A 223 10.13 17.72 5.06
CA LYS A 223 11.13 18.79 4.87
C LYS A 223 12.20 18.37 3.87
#